data_3fc9e964116cb6a60f6400a973693b16
#
_entry.id   3fc9e964116cb6a60f6400a973693b16
#
_cell.length_a   1.000
_cell.length_b   1.000
_cell.length_c   1.000
_cell.angle_alpha   90.00
_cell.angle_beta   90.00
_cell.angle_gamma   90.00
#
_symmetry.space_group_name_H-M   'P 1'
#
loop_
_entity.id
_entity.type
_entity.pdbx_description
1 polymer ?
#
loop_
_entity_poly.entity_id
_entity_poly.type
_entity_poly.pdbx_seq_one_letter_code
_entity_poly.pdbx_strand_id
1 'polypeptide(L)'
;YRKILELTEKDVYINAGVLLLNLKDLRKDKIQEKLLQHTSIYINRDRYQDQDAINCICKGKIKLIPNIYNFTTSETLHTPEMLSDIIIIHYTGSIKPWHQEYTWLVLKELYCKYNSSMDKIKNRLLSRWMERTIELFQLSQKTNDTELEEEADKLLNKIIDHCSLAVPITYENGLCGIGTGIEYLLQKKLVEGNSDEILHQIDSAIYSVIEQKSLTGLGLGKGVSGLAYYFYSRLCTRENFNTPTALKIK
;
A
#
# COMPACT_ATOMS: atom_id res chain seq x y z
N TYR A 1 -3.84 -36.67 -5.57
CA TYR A 1 -3.14 -35.78 -4.67
C TYR A 1 -3.60 -35.98 -3.21
N ARG A 2 -4.90 -36.06 -2.93
CA ARG A 2 -5.47 -36.25 -1.56
C ARG A 2 -4.86 -37.47 -0.84
N LYS A 3 -4.59 -38.57 -1.56
CA LYS A 3 -3.93 -39.78 -0.99
C LYS A 3 -2.51 -39.49 -0.51
N ILE A 4 -1.77 -38.62 -1.20
CA ILE A 4 -0.42 -38.21 -0.80
C ILE A 4 -0.48 -37.44 0.53
N LEU A 5 -1.53 -36.68 0.75
CA LEU A 5 -1.77 -35.90 1.99
C LEU A 5 -2.45 -36.76 3.07
N GLU A 6 -2.67 -38.04 2.85
CA GLU A 6 -3.37 -38.94 3.77
C GLU A 6 -4.80 -38.50 4.10
N LEU A 7 -5.44 -37.79 3.16
CA LEU A 7 -6.81 -37.35 3.28
C LEU A 7 -7.76 -38.36 2.64
N THR A 8 -8.83 -38.68 3.35
CA THR A 8 -9.91 -39.55 2.88
C THR A 8 -10.94 -38.72 2.08
N GLU A 9 -11.90 -39.41 1.45
CA GLU A 9 -13.00 -38.71 0.75
C GLU A 9 -13.90 -37.92 1.69
N LYS A 10 -13.97 -38.27 2.96
CA LYS A 10 -14.75 -37.60 3.99
C LYS A 10 -14.05 -36.33 4.53
N ASP A 11 -12.75 -36.20 4.35
CA ASP A 11 -12.02 -35.05 4.81
C ASP A 11 -12.24 -33.85 3.90
N VAL A 12 -12.46 -32.70 4.50
CA VAL A 12 -12.57 -31.44 3.78
C VAL A 12 -11.17 -30.94 3.43
N TYR A 13 -10.95 -30.53 2.18
CA TYR A 13 -9.73 -29.85 1.75
C TYR A 13 -10.12 -28.43 1.33
N ILE A 14 -9.61 -27.45 2.07
CA ILE A 14 -9.92 -26.04 1.87
C ILE A 14 -8.75 -25.31 1.18
N ASN A 15 -9.10 -24.20 0.51
CA ASN A 15 -8.14 -23.19 0.12
C ASN A 15 -7.78 -22.34 1.34
N ALA A 16 -6.48 -22.08 1.57
CA ALA A 16 -5.97 -21.39 2.74
C ALA A 16 -5.88 -19.86 2.58
N GLY A 17 -6.36 -19.29 1.47
CA GLY A 17 -6.25 -17.86 1.20
C GLY A 17 -7.13 -16.98 2.10
N VAL A 18 -8.27 -17.53 2.60
CA VAL A 18 -9.12 -16.85 3.58
C VAL A 18 -9.48 -17.84 4.69
N LEU A 19 -9.07 -17.54 5.90
CA LEU A 19 -9.27 -18.40 7.07
C LEU A 19 -9.87 -17.62 8.23
N LEU A 20 -10.89 -18.19 8.86
CA LEU A 20 -11.38 -17.74 10.16
C LEU A 20 -10.82 -18.69 11.24
N LEU A 21 -9.96 -18.17 12.12
CA LEU A 21 -9.20 -18.96 13.08
C LEU A 21 -9.73 -18.80 14.51
N ASN A 22 -10.09 -19.92 15.16
CA ASN A 22 -10.33 -19.93 16.60
C ASN A 22 -8.97 -20.01 17.33
N LEU A 23 -8.38 -18.84 17.61
CA LEU A 23 -7.04 -18.75 18.21
C LEU A 23 -6.95 -19.41 19.59
N LYS A 24 -8.05 -19.47 20.36
CA LYS A 24 -8.09 -20.13 21.68
C LYS A 24 -7.85 -21.64 21.54
N ASP A 25 -8.59 -22.27 20.64
CA ASP A 25 -8.47 -23.71 20.42
C ASP A 25 -7.15 -24.07 19.72
N LEU A 26 -6.71 -23.25 18.77
CA LEU A 26 -5.42 -23.46 18.11
C LEU A 26 -4.24 -23.42 19.09
N ARG A 27 -4.24 -22.51 20.07
CA ARG A 27 -3.23 -22.45 21.13
C ARG A 27 -3.30 -23.67 22.05
N LYS A 28 -4.52 -24.06 22.47
CA LYS A 28 -4.74 -25.25 23.31
C LYS A 28 -4.20 -26.51 22.65
N ASP A 29 -4.42 -26.63 21.35
CA ASP A 29 -4.01 -27.80 20.56
C ASP A 29 -2.56 -27.72 20.05
N LYS A 30 -1.83 -26.65 20.39
CA LYS A 30 -0.43 -26.42 19.98
C LYS A 30 -0.24 -26.51 18.46
N ILE A 31 -1.19 -25.93 17.71
CA ILE A 31 -1.22 -26.09 16.24
C ILE A 31 0.02 -25.49 15.60
N GLN A 32 0.59 -24.40 16.12
CA GLN A 32 1.82 -23.80 15.59
C GLN A 32 2.99 -24.81 15.60
N GLU A 33 3.21 -25.51 16.71
CA GLU A 33 4.28 -26.52 16.80
C GLU A 33 4.08 -27.64 15.79
N LYS A 34 2.84 -28.10 15.64
CA LYS A 34 2.47 -29.16 14.69
C LYS A 34 2.67 -28.72 13.23
N LEU A 35 2.30 -27.49 12.88
CA LEU A 35 2.50 -26.93 11.55
C LEU A 35 3.99 -26.82 11.21
N LEU A 36 4.81 -26.29 12.12
CA LEU A 36 6.25 -26.19 11.95
C LEU A 36 6.90 -27.58 11.77
N GLN A 37 6.51 -28.55 12.59
CA GLN A 37 7.00 -29.94 12.46
C GLN A 37 6.57 -30.54 11.12
N HIS A 38 5.31 -30.37 10.72
CA HIS A 38 4.81 -30.88 9.44
C HIS A 38 5.59 -30.28 8.27
N THR A 39 5.75 -28.97 8.23
CA THR A 39 6.47 -28.28 7.15
C THR A 39 7.93 -28.75 7.07
N SER A 40 8.62 -28.96 8.21
CA SER A 40 10.01 -29.43 8.21
C SER A 40 10.15 -30.85 7.64
N ILE A 41 9.16 -31.72 7.87
CA ILE A 41 9.19 -33.12 7.40
C ILE A 41 8.76 -33.21 5.94
N TYR A 42 7.75 -32.47 5.52
CA TYR A 42 7.04 -32.65 4.26
C TYR A 42 7.24 -31.53 3.22
N ILE A 43 8.26 -30.68 3.40
CA ILE A 43 8.55 -29.54 2.51
C ILE A 43 8.65 -29.90 1.02
N ASN A 44 9.15 -31.08 0.71
CA ASN A 44 9.30 -31.60 -0.67
C ASN A 44 8.08 -32.39 -1.17
N ARG A 45 7.15 -32.75 -0.28
CA ARG A 45 5.92 -33.47 -0.60
C ARG A 45 4.77 -32.52 -0.91
N ASP A 46 4.66 -31.46 -0.12
CA ASP A 46 3.53 -30.55 -0.14
C ASP A 46 3.62 -29.59 -1.32
N ARG A 47 2.62 -29.67 -2.21
CA ARG A 47 2.56 -28.83 -3.42
C ARG A 47 2.16 -27.40 -3.12
N TYR A 48 1.27 -27.23 -2.13
CA TYR A 48 0.73 -25.95 -1.70
C TYR A 48 1.10 -25.65 -0.24
N GLN A 49 2.31 -26.02 0.14
CA GLN A 49 2.98 -25.74 1.42
C GLN A 49 2.05 -25.51 2.63
N ASP A 50 1.74 -24.24 2.94
CA ASP A 50 0.89 -23.84 4.06
C ASP A 50 -0.54 -24.40 3.96
N GLN A 51 -1.12 -24.40 2.78
CA GLN A 51 -2.46 -24.95 2.56
C GLN A 51 -2.51 -26.45 2.84
N ASP A 52 -1.52 -27.20 2.37
CA ASP A 52 -1.45 -28.65 2.60
C ASP A 52 -1.22 -28.96 4.08
N ALA A 53 -0.31 -28.23 4.72
CA ALA A 53 -0.04 -28.37 6.14
C ALA A 53 -1.30 -28.11 7.00
N ILE A 54 -2.04 -27.03 6.72
CA ILE A 54 -3.28 -26.72 7.43
C ILE A 54 -4.32 -27.82 7.24
N ASN A 55 -4.52 -28.29 6.01
CA ASN A 55 -5.49 -29.36 5.72
C ASN A 55 -5.13 -30.68 6.39
N CYS A 56 -3.85 -31.02 6.51
CA CYS A 56 -3.39 -32.21 7.20
C CYS A 56 -3.53 -32.11 8.72
N ILE A 57 -3.06 -31.02 9.31
CA ILE A 57 -2.99 -30.84 10.76
C ILE A 57 -4.34 -30.52 11.38
N CYS A 58 -5.20 -29.80 10.65
CA CYS A 58 -6.54 -29.43 11.12
C CYS A 58 -7.63 -30.39 10.63
N LYS A 59 -7.25 -31.56 10.11
CA LYS A 59 -8.17 -32.62 9.67
C LYS A 59 -9.23 -32.89 10.73
N GLY A 60 -10.49 -32.96 10.31
CA GLY A 60 -11.66 -33.17 11.19
C GLY A 60 -12.06 -31.98 12.05
N LYS A 61 -11.32 -30.84 12.00
CA LYS A 61 -11.62 -29.60 12.74
C LYS A 61 -11.98 -28.43 11.84
N ILE A 62 -12.03 -28.66 10.52
CA ILE A 62 -12.34 -27.65 9.51
C ILE A 62 -13.84 -27.51 9.36
N LYS A 63 -14.36 -26.30 9.45
CA LYS A 63 -15.73 -25.94 9.15
C LYS A 63 -15.76 -25.03 7.92
N LEU A 64 -16.53 -25.42 6.92
CA LEU A 64 -16.73 -24.56 5.75
C LEU A 64 -17.61 -23.36 6.09
N ILE A 65 -17.22 -22.20 5.60
CA ILE A 65 -18.03 -21.00 5.54
C ILE A 65 -18.53 -20.80 4.10
N PRO A 66 -19.59 -20.01 3.86
CA PRO A 66 -20.09 -19.75 2.52
C PRO A 66 -19.01 -19.23 1.57
N ASN A 67 -19.08 -19.68 0.31
CA ASN A 67 -18.08 -19.34 -0.73
C ASN A 67 -17.97 -17.82 -1.01
N ILE A 68 -19.00 -17.05 -0.69
CA ILE A 68 -19.00 -15.57 -0.79
C ILE A 68 -17.86 -14.92 -0.01
N TYR A 69 -17.30 -15.60 1.02
CA TYR A 69 -16.15 -15.10 1.82
C TYR A 69 -14.79 -15.56 1.30
N ASN A 70 -14.74 -16.42 0.30
CA ASN A 70 -13.50 -16.82 -0.37
C ASN A 70 -13.80 -17.30 -1.79
N PHE A 71 -14.37 -16.41 -2.60
CA PHE A 71 -14.64 -16.69 -4.00
C PHE A 71 -13.34 -16.74 -4.77
N THR A 72 -12.95 -17.93 -5.23
CA THR A 72 -11.69 -18.13 -5.94
C THR A 72 -11.87 -17.90 -7.44
N THR A 73 -10.90 -17.27 -8.07
CA THR A 73 -10.95 -16.92 -9.50
C THR A 73 -10.60 -18.08 -10.44
N SER A 74 -10.52 -19.30 -9.92
CA SER A 74 -10.31 -20.52 -10.72
C SER A 74 -11.59 -21.04 -11.40
N GLU A 75 -12.76 -20.50 -11.06
CA GLU A 75 -14.03 -20.86 -11.66
C GLU A 75 -14.19 -20.22 -13.04
N THR A 76 -14.76 -20.94 -13.99
CA THR A 76 -14.66 -20.66 -15.43
C THR A 76 -15.60 -19.59 -15.98
N LEU A 77 -16.57 -19.10 -15.22
CA LEU A 77 -17.55 -18.10 -15.66
C LEU A 77 -17.78 -17.06 -14.57
N HIS A 78 -17.42 -15.82 -14.86
CA HIS A 78 -17.65 -14.69 -13.97
C HIS A 78 -18.49 -13.66 -14.69
N THR A 79 -19.78 -13.56 -14.33
CA THR A 79 -20.63 -12.45 -14.74
C THR A 79 -20.72 -11.40 -13.64
N PRO A 80 -21.00 -10.12 -13.96
CA PRO A 80 -21.20 -9.09 -12.93
C PRO A 80 -22.28 -9.47 -11.90
N GLU A 81 -23.34 -10.15 -12.33
CA GLU A 81 -24.44 -10.60 -11.47
C GLU A 81 -23.96 -11.65 -10.46
N MET A 82 -23.14 -12.59 -10.88
CA MET A 82 -22.55 -13.61 -9.99
C MET A 82 -21.65 -12.99 -8.92
N LEU A 83 -21.03 -11.84 -9.22
CA LEU A 83 -20.10 -11.18 -8.32
C LEU A 83 -20.78 -10.18 -7.37
N SER A 84 -22.08 -9.89 -7.55
CA SER A 84 -22.80 -8.89 -6.76
C SER A 84 -22.86 -9.23 -5.27
N ASP A 85 -22.96 -10.50 -4.92
CA ASP A 85 -23.10 -10.98 -3.55
C ASP A 85 -21.77 -11.43 -2.93
N ILE A 86 -20.68 -11.41 -3.72
CA ILE A 86 -19.36 -11.83 -3.24
C ILE A 86 -18.78 -10.76 -2.32
N ILE A 87 -18.37 -11.19 -1.12
CA ILE A 87 -17.77 -10.32 -0.10
C ILE A 87 -16.25 -10.26 -0.24
N ILE A 88 -15.61 -11.42 -0.51
CA ILE A 88 -14.16 -11.51 -0.70
C ILE A 88 -13.87 -12.25 -1.99
N ILE A 89 -13.16 -11.58 -2.92
CA ILE A 89 -12.63 -12.19 -4.14
C ILE A 89 -11.16 -12.54 -3.89
N HIS A 90 -10.85 -13.81 -4.05
CA HIS A 90 -9.50 -14.33 -3.91
C HIS A 90 -8.93 -14.65 -5.30
N TYR A 91 -8.05 -13.78 -5.78
CA TYR A 91 -7.36 -13.97 -7.06
C TYR A 91 -6.31 -15.07 -6.95
N THR A 92 -6.71 -16.29 -7.24
CA THR A 92 -5.85 -17.49 -7.22
C THR A 92 -5.00 -17.62 -8.48
N GLY A 93 -3.97 -18.47 -8.43
CA GLY A 93 -3.07 -18.72 -9.56
C GLY A 93 -1.89 -17.74 -9.67
N SER A 94 -0.99 -17.99 -10.61
CA SER A 94 0.24 -17.20 -10.83
C SER A 94 -0.04 -15.91 -11.60
N ILE A 95 -1.00 -15.90 -12.53
CA ILE A 95 -1.38 -14.72 -13.30
C ILE A 95 -2.42 -13.93 -12.50
N LYS A 96 -2.10 -12.66 -12.23
CA LYS A 96 -2.87 -11.78 -11.37
C LYS A 96 -3.52 -10.64 -12.18
N PRO A 97 -4.58 -9.97 -11.67
CA PRO A 97 -5.29 -8.94 -12.42
C PRO A 97 -4.44 -7.72 -12.82
N TRP A 98 -3.30 -7.50 -12.21
CA TRP A 98 -2.34 -6.46 -12.60
C TRP A 98 -1.34 -6.90 -13.67
N HIS A 99 -1.32 -8.19 -14.07
CA HIS A 99 -0.52 -8.67 -15.18
C HIS A 99 -1.23 -8.40 -16.52
N GLN A 100 -0.44 -8.19 -17.59
CA GLN A 100 -0.99 -7.94 -18.94
C GLN A 100 -1.76 -9.15 -19.47
N GLU A 101 -1.27 -10.35 -19.15
CA GLU A 101 -1.80 -11.65 -19.60
C GLU A 101 -3.11 -12.04 -18.90
N TYR A 102 -3.59 -11.26 -17.94
CA TYR A 102 -4.83 -11.57 -17.23
C TYR A 102 -6.04 -11.36 -18.14
N THR A 103 -6.72 -12.43 -18.47
CA THR A 103 -7.77 -12.46 -19.52
C THR A 103 -9.19 -12.27 -18.98
N TRP A 104 -9.43 -12.38 -17.68
CA TRP A 104 -10.77 -12.25 -17.09
C TRP A 104 -11.13 -10.79 -16.86
N LEU A 105 -11.70 -10.17 -17.89
CA LEU A 105 -11.93 -8.72 -17.93
C LEU A 105 -12.77 -8.20 -16.77
N VAL A 106 -13.88 -8.85 -16.42
CA VAL A 106 -14.78 -8.43 -15.33
C VAL A 106 -14.05 -8.39 -13.99
N LEU A 107 -13.22 -9.40 -13.69
CA LEU A 107 -12.43 -9.45 -12.47
C LEU A 107 -11.28 -8.44 -12.50
N LYS A 108 -10.70 -8.16 -13.67
CA LYS A 108 -9.68 -7.12 -13.85
C LYS A 108 -10.25 -5.72 -13.61
N GLU A 109 -11.40 -5.43 -14.18
CA GLU A 109 -12.13 -4.16 -13.98
C GLU A 109 -12.49 -3.96 -12.50
N LEU A 110 -12.97 -5.00 -11.84
CA LEU A 110 -13.30 -4.96 -10.42
C LEU A 110 -12.06 -4.71 -9.56
N TYR A 111 -10.94 -5.39 -9.85
CA TYR A 111 -9.66 -5.12 -9.20
C TYR A 111 -9.23 -3.66 -9.39
N CYS A 112 -9.24 -3.13 -10.62
CA CYS A 112 -8.87 -1.75 -10.91
C CYS A 112 -9.74 -0.75 -10.15
N LYS A 113 -11.05 -1.00 -10.06
CA LYS A 113 -11.99 -0.18 -9.29
C LYS A 113 -11.63 -0.11 -7.81
N TYR A 114 -11.33 -1.24 -7.18
CA TYR A 114 -10.94 -1.28 -5.77
C TYR A 114 -9.52 -0.75 -5.54
N ASN A 115 -8.58 -1.06 -6.43
CA ASN A 115 -7.21 -0.56 -6.36
C ASN A 115 -7.17 0.97 -6.42
N SER A 116 -7.90 1.59 -7.35
CA SER A 116 -7.98 3.06 -7.43
C SER A 116 -8.57 3.70 -6.15
N SER A 117 -9.45 2.99 -5.45
CA SER A 117 -9.97 3.44 -4.15
C SER A 117 -8.92 3.31 -3.05
N MET A 118 -8.12 2.25 -3.07
CA MET A 118 -7.00 2.05 -2.13
C MET A 118 -5.90 3.09 -2.33
N ASP A 119 -5.59 3.44 -3.58
CA ASP A 119 -4.62 4.50 -3.88
C ASP A 119 -5.07 5.86 -3.30
N LYS A 120 -6.36 6.18 -3.40
CA LYS A 120 -6.92 7.39 -2.76
C LYS A 120 -6.77 7.37 -1.25
N ILE A 121 -7.03 6.21 -0.62
CA ILE A 121 -6.85 6.04 0.84
C ILE A 121 -5.38 6.18 1.20
N LYS A 122 -4.48 5.52 0.47
CA LYS A 122 -3.02 5.59 0.66
C LYS A 122 -2.52 7.04 0.56
N ASN A 123 -2.91 7.76 -0.49
CA ASN A 123 -2.50 9.13 -0.71
C ASN A 123 -2.97 10.07 0.41
N ARG A 124 -4.21 9.87 0.90
CA ARG A 124 -4.75 10.60 2.05
C ARG A 124 -4.00 10.30 3.34
N LEU A 125 -3.56 9.05 3.53
CA LEU A 125 -2.74 8.65 4.67
C LEU A 125 -1.37 9.31 4.64
N LEU A 126 -0.70 9.36 3.47
CA LEU A 126 0.60 10.01 3.32
C LEU A 126 0.52 11.50 3.70
N SER A 127 -0.52 12.22 3.27
CA SER A 127 -0.71 13.62 3.64
C SER A 127 -0.94 13.80 5.14
N ARG A 128 -1.76 12.96 5.76
CA ARG A 128 -1.96 12.97 7.21
C ARG A 128 -0.70 12.64 8.01
N TRP A 129 0.10 11.71 7.51
CA TRP A 129 1.39 11.40 8.14
C TRP A 129 2.33 12.60 8.04
N MET A 130 2.35 13.32 6.92
CA MET A 130 3.17 14.54 6.77
C MET A 130 2.72 15.64 7.76
N GLU A 131 1.42 15.90 7.86
CA GLU A 131 0.86 16.84 8.85
C GLU A 131 1.30 16.45 10.27
N ARG A 132 1.14 15.18 10.63
CA ARG A 132 1.53 14.68 11.96
C ARG A 132 3.04 14.76 12.20
N THR A 133 3.85 14.48 11.20
CA THR A 133 5.32 14.60 11.27
C THR A 133 5.73 16.04 11.60
N ILE A 134 5.13 17.02 10.92
CA ILE A 134 5.39 18.44 11.17
C ILE A 134 4.99 18.82 12.60
N GLU A 135 3.81 18.39 13.06
CA GLU A 135 3.35 18.65 14.44
C GLU A 135 4.31 18.06 15.47
N LEU A 136 4.75 16.82 15.29
CA LEU A 136 5.66 16.14 16.22
C LEU A 136 7.01 16.85 16.30
N PHE A 137 7.63 17.21 15.18
CA PHE A 137 8.88 17.97 15.19
C PHE A 137 8.73 19.34 15.85
N GLN A 138 7.64 20.05 15.55
CA GLN A 138 7.37 21.35 16.20
C GLN A 138 7.18 21.22 17.71
N LEU A 139 6.52 20.15 18.16
CA LEU A 139 6.29 19.89 19.58
C LEU A 139 7.59 19.48 20.27
N SER A 140 8.37 18.56 19.69
CA SER A 140 9.69 18.18 20.17
C SER A 140 10.59 19.38 20.38
N GLN A 141 10.66 20.27 19.38
CA GLN A 141 11.48 21.50 19.48
C GLN A 141 11.02 22.43 20.61
N LYS A 142 9.71 22.51 20.89
CA LYS A 142 9.17 23.34 21.98
C LYS A 142 9.38 22.75 23.37
N THR A 143 9.35 21.43 23.47
CA THR A 143 9.42 20.71 24.76
C THR A 143 10.80 20.14 25.06
N ASN A 144 11.71 20.15 24.09
CA ASN A 144 12.99 19.43 24.10
C ASN A 144 12.81 17.92 24.38
N ASP A 145 11.73 17.33 23.85
CA ASP A 145 11.39 15.93 24.00
C ASP A 145 11.93 15.11 22.81
N THR A 146 12.93 14.30 23.07
CA THR A 146 13.59 13.45 22.08
C THR A 146 12.74 12.26 21.64
N GLU A 147 11.79 11.79 22.46
CA GLU A 147 10.90 10.69 22.05
C GLU A 147 9.95 11.14 20.94
N LEU A 148 9.47 12.39 21.01
CA LEU A 148 8.65 12.98 19.94
C LEU A 148 9.43 13.17 18.64
N GLU A 149 10.71 13.52 18.74
CA GLU A 149 11.60 13.64 17.58
C GLU A 149 11.81 12.29 16.91
N GLU A 150 12.10 11.24 17.68
CA GLU A 150 12.21 9.88 17.15
C GLU A 150 10.91 9.37 16.52
N GLU A 151 9.74 9.71 17.08
CA GLU A 151 8.44 9.37 16.49
C GLU A 151 8.25 10.08 15.15
N ALA A 152 8.62 11.36 15.06
CA ALA A 152 8.57 12.15 13.83
C ALA A 152 9.47 11.57 12.75
N ASP A 153 10.71 11.20 13.08
CA ASP A 153 11.66 10.57 12.16
C ASP A 153 11.14 9.23 11.62
N LYS A 154 10.61 8.39 12.49
CA LYS A 154 10.00 7.11 12.07
C LYS A 154 8.85 7.33 11.09
N LEU A 155 8.05 8.37 11.33
CA LEU A 155 6.91 8.69 10.46
C LEU A 155 7.37 9.29 9.13
N LEU A 156 8.40 10.15 9.14
CA LEU A 156 9.00 10.71 7.93
C LEU A 156 9.59 9.61 7.04
N ASN A 157 10.36 8.68 7.61
CA ASN A 157 10.90 7.54 6.88
C ASN A 157 9.79 6.69 6.27
N LYS A 158 8.71 6.46 7.01
CA LYS A 158 7.54 5.75 6.51
C LYS A 158 6.88 6.46 5.32
N ILE A 159 6.83 7.80 5.32
CA ILE A 159 6.32 8.58 4.19
C ILE A 159 7.23 8.37 2.97
N ILE A 160 8.54 8.47 3.15
CA ILE A 160 9.53 8.30 2.07
C ILE A 160 9.40 6.89 1.45
N ASP A 161 9.34 5.85 2.27
CA ASP A 161 9.23 4.45 1.82
C ASP A 161 7.94 4.17 1.03
N HIS A 162 6.85 4.87 1.34
CA HIS A 162 5.55 4.66 0.70
C HIS A 162 5.23 5.68 -0.38
N CYS A 163 5.97 6.78 -0.47
CA CYS A 163 5.83 7.79 -1.50
C CYS A 163 6.44 7.27 -2.82
N SER A 164 5.69 7.37 -3.90
CA SER A 164 6.16 7.00 -5.23
C SER A 164 5.66 8.02 -6.25
N LEU A 165 6.27 8.08 -7.42
CA LEU A 165 5.84 8.97 -8.52
C LEU A 165 4.45 8.61 -9.09
N ALA A 166 3.86 7.48 -8.69
CA ALA A 166 2.46 7.15 -8.98
C ALA A 166 1.46 7.91 -8.10
N VAL A 167 1.91 8.57 -7.02
CA VAL A 167 1.10 9.48 -6.21
C VAL A 167 0.72 10.70 -7.07
N PRO A 168 -0.56 11.16 -7.05
CA PRO A 168 -0.95 12.35 -7.82
C PRO A 168 -0.10 13.58 -7.47
N ILE A 169 0.09 14.49 -8.42
CA ILE A 169 0.86 15.72 -8.18
C ILE A 169 0.10 16.80 -7.40
N THR A 170 -1.12 16.54 -6.96
CA THR A 170 -1.98 17.51 -6.25
C THR A 170 -1.37 17.96 -4.93
N TYR A 171 -1.82 19.12 -4.44
CA TYR A 171 -1.40 19.64 -3.14
C TYR A 171 -2.11 18.92 -1.98
N GLU A 172 -3.41 18.69 -2.10
CA GLU A 172 -4.25 18.17 -1.01
C GLU A 172 -3.88 16.73 -0.56
N ASN A 173 -3.63 15.83 -1.51
CA ASN A 173 -3.31 14.44 -1.22
C ASN A 173 -2.25 13.88 -2.19
N GLY A 174 -1.23 14.67 -2.48
CA GLY A 174 -0.27 14.34 -3.53
C GLY A 174 1.14 14.87 -3.29
N LEU A 175 1.96 14.71 -4.33
CA LEU A 175 3.40 15.03 -4.28
C LEU A 175 3.68 16.48 -3.93
N CYS A 176 2.87 17.44 -4.41
CA CYS A 176 3.08 18.86 -4.08
C CYS A 176 2.92 19.13 -2.58
N GLY A 177 1.90 18.55 -1.94
CA GLY A 177 1.70 18.71 -0.49
C GLY A 177 2.81 18.03 0.32
N ILE A 178 3.19 16.81 -0.05
CA ILE A 178 4.28 16.07 0.60
C ILE A 178 5.61 16.84 0.42
N GLY A 179 5.93 17.25 -0.79
CA GLY A 179 7.15 18.02 -1.08
C GLY A 179 7.19 19.37 -0.36
N THR A 180 6.05 20.06 -0.25
CA THR A 180 5.94 21.31 0.56
C THR A 180 6.22 21.02 2.03
N GLY A 181 5.70 19.93 2.57
CA GLY A 181 5.96 19.52 3.95
C GLY A 181 7.44 19.20 4.20
N ILE A 182 8.10 18.47 3.31
CA ILE A 182 9.53 18.17 3.38
C ILE A 182 10.35 19.48 3.29
N GLU A 183 10.04 20.36 2.33
CA GLU A 183 10.68 21.66 2.19
C GLU A 183 10.54 22.48 3.47
N TYR A 184 9.34 22.49 4.08
CA TYR A 184 9.10 23.18 5.35
C TYR A 184 9.98 22.66 6.48
N LEU A 185 10.11 21.33 6.62
CA LEU A 185 10.97 20.70 7.65
C LEU A 185 12.44 21.11 7.47
N LEU A 186 12.94 21.09 6.24
CA LEU A 186 14.30 21.52 5.90
C LEU A 186 14.53 23.01 6.19
N GLN A 187 13.59 23.89 5.78
CA GLN A 187 13.66 25.33 6.01
C GLN A 187 13.67 25.70 7.48
N LYS A 188 12.90 24.98 8.29
CA LYS A 188 12.85 25.17 9.75
C LYS A 188 14.00 24.48 10.48
N LYS A 189 14.90 23.82 9.74
CA LYS A 189 16.01 23.04 10.32
C LYS A 189 15.55 22.00 11.32
N LEU A 190 14.36 21.43 11.08
CA LEU A 190 13.81 20.33 11.86
C LEU A 190 14.36 18.99 11.37
N VAL A 191 14.84 18.92 10.14
CA VAL A 191 15.59 17.82 9.55
C VAL A 191 16.79 18.37 8.77
N GLU A 192 17.82 17.56 8.60
CA GLU A 192 19.01 17.92 7.82
C GLU A 192 18.90 17.37 6.40
N GLY A 193 19.43 18.09 5.42
CA GLY A 193 19.52 17.63 4.04
C GLY A 193 19.56 18.75 3.01
N ASN A 194 19.88 18.34 1.77
CA ASN A 194 19.84 19.24 0.63
C ASN A 194 18.47 19.15 -0.06
N SER A 195 17.70 20.22 0.01
CA SER A 195 16.36 20.31 -0.56
C SER A 195 16.32 19.98 -2.06
N ASP A 196 17.32 20.38 -2.84
CA ASP A 196 17.40 20.14 -4.28
C ASP A 196 17.64 18.67 -4.62
N GLU A 197 18.42 17.97 -3.80
CA GLU A 197 18.67 16.54 -3.97
C GLU A 197 17.45 15.72 -3.57
N ILE A 198 16.85 16.04 -2.42
CA ILE A 198 15.71 15.29 -1.87
C ILE A 198 14.46 15.43 -2.75
N LEU A 199 14.17 16.65 -3.23
CA LEU A 199 12.93 16.94 -3.95
C LEU A 199 13.07 16.87 -5.48
N HIS A 200 14.26 16.54 -6.01
CA HIS A 200 14.52 16.50 -7.45
C HIS A 200 13.51 15.67 -8.25
N GLN A 201 13.13 14.50 -7.74
CA GLN A 201 12.18 13.63 -8.44
C GLN A 201 10.77 14.22 -8.45
N ILE A 202 10.36 14.85 -7.34
CA ILE A 202 9.06 15.55 -7.25
C ILE A 202 9.05 16.74 -8.18
N ASP A 203 10.10 17.57 -8.18
CA ASP A 203 10.25 18.69 -9.10
C ASP A 203 10.10 18.22 -10.56
N SER A 204 10.80 17.17 -10.94
CA SER A 204 10.78 16.62 -12.30
C SER A 204 9.38 16.10 -12.70
N ALA A 205 8.68 15.42 -11.80
CA ALA A 205 7.34 14.93 -12.03
C ALA A 205 6.34 16.09 -12.24
N ILE A 206 6.45 17.16 -11.45
CA ILE A 206 5.58 18.33 -11.57
C ILE A 206 5.85 19.08 -12.87
N TYR A 207 7.12 19.28 -13.25
CA TYR A 207 7.48 19.90 -14.53
C TYR A 207 6.92 19.15 -15.73
N SER A 208 7.02 17.82 -15.75
CA SER A 208 6.47 16.99 -16.81
C SER A 208 4.98 17.22 -17.01
N VAL A 209 4.21 17.37 -15.93
CA VAL A 209 2.76 17.61 -16.03
C VAL A 209 2.44 19.03 -16.50
N ILE A 210 3.23 20.03 -16.12
CA ILE A 210 3.09 21.41 -16.60
C ILE A 210 3.35 21.45 -18.12
N GLU A 211 4.41 20.82 -18.61
CA GLU A 211 4.75 20.75 -20.03
C GLU A 211 3.64 20.08 -20.86
N GLN A 212 3.01 19.04 -20.32
CA GLN A 212 1.91 18.33 -20.96
C GLN A 212 0.59 19.12 -20.94
N LYS A 213 0.50 20.27 -20.26
CA LYS A 213 -0.70 21.10 -20.08
C LYS A 213 -1.94 20.30 -19.61
N SER A 214 -1.70 19.25 -18.83
CA SER A 214 -2.74 18.30 -18.40
C SER A 214 -3.52 18.75 -17.16
N LEU A 215 -3.21 19.93 -16.62
CA LEU A 215 -3.85 20.46 -15.42
C LEU A 215 -5.13 21.23 -15.74
N THR A 216 -6.19 20.88 -15.04
CA THR A 216 -7.48 21.55 -15.11
C THR A 216 -7.87 22.10 -13.73
N GLY A 217 -8.32 23.35 -13.68
CA GLY A 217 -8.80 24.01 -12.47
C GLY A 217 -7.76 24.87 -11.75
N LEU A 218 -8.26 25.84 -10.98
CA LEU A 218 -7.46 26.88 -10.30
C LEU A 218 -7.31 26.63 -8.79
N GLY A 219 -8.02 25.65 -8.22
CA GLY A 219 -8.06 25.40 -6.78
C GLY A 219 -6.72 25.01 -6.16
N LEU A 220 -6.50 25.38 -4.89
CA LEU A 220 -5.29 25.05 -4.15
C LEU A 220 -5.09 23.53 -4.00
N GLY A 221 -6.13 22.79 -3.65
CA GLY A 221 -6.02 21.34 -3.37
C GLY A 221 -5.64 20.51 -4.59
N LYS A 222 -6.28 20.75 -5.74
CA LYS A 222 -6.17 19.90 -6.94
C LYS A 222 -5.81 20.62 -8.23
N GLY A 223 -5.65 21.93 -8.20
CA GLY A 223 -5.41 22.76 -9.37
C GLY A 223 -4.04 23.43 -9.37
N VAL A 224 -3.88 24.35 -10.32
CA VAL A 224 -2.63 25.06 -10.60
C VAL A 224 -2.12 25.85 -9.39
N SER A 225 -3.01 26.41 -8.54
CA SER A 225 -2.58 27.14 -7.34
C SER A 225 -1.80 26.29 -6.35
N GLY A 226 -2.09 24.98 -6.27
CA GLY A 226 -1.33 24.07 -5.41
C GLY A 226 0.10 23.85 -5.89
N LEU A 227 0.28 23.76 -7.21
CA LEU A 227 1.61 23.66 -7.83
C LEU A 227 2.39 24.96 -7.66
N ALA A 228 1.72 26.09 -7.90
CA ALA A 228 2.33 27.40 -7.70
C ALA A 228 2.78 27.59 -6.24
N TYR A 229 1.99 27.13 -5.28
CA TYR A 229 2.36 27.17 -3.87
C TYR A 229 3.57 26.27 -3.56
N TYR A 230 3.65 25.07 -4.13
CA TYR A 230 4.82 24.22 -4.01
C TYR A 230 6.08 24.92 -4.52
N PHE A 231 6.06 25.46 -5.73
CA PHE A 231 7.22 26.17 -6.28
C PHE A 231 7.55 27.45 -5.50
N TYR A 232 6.54 28.15 -5.03
CA TYR A 232 6.76 29.29 -4.14
C TYR A 232 7.51 28.87 -2.88
N SER A 233 7.10 27.77 -2.23
CA SER A 233 7.81 27.24 -1.05
C SER A 233 9.26 26.84 -1.36
N ARG A 234 9.52 26.29 -2.56
CA ARG A 234 10.87 25.93 -3.04
C ARG A 234 11.76 27.14 -3.29
N LEU A 235 11.19 28.31 -3.58
CA LEU A 235 11.92 29.53 -3.90
C LEU A 235 12.15 30.46 -2.72
N CYS A 236 11.26 30.45 -1.73
CA CYS A 236 11.24 31.43 -0.64
C CYS A 236 12.52 31.50 0.21
N THR A 237 13.36 30.46 0.20
CA THR A 237 14.57 30.39 1.04
C THR A 237 15.87 30.47 0.26
N ARG A 238 15.80 30.66 -1.05
CA ARG A 238 17.01 30.68 -1.89
C ARG A 238 17.58 32.08 -1.99
N GLU A 239 18.72 32.29 -1.36
CA GLU A 239 19.49 33.52 -1.50
C GLU A 239 20.00 33.74 -2.93
N ASN A 240 20.10 32.67 -3.77
CA ASN A 240 20.54 32.72 -5.15
C ASN A 240 19.54 32.10 -6.12
N PHE A 241 18.84 32.94 -6.89
CA PHE A 241 17.91 32.55 -7.95
C PHE A 241 18.56 31.88 -9.20
N ASN A 242 19.83 31.51 -9.15
CA ASN A 242 20.58 30.94 -10.26
C ASN A 242 20.73 29.42 -10.21
N THR A 243 19.98 28.73 -9.35
CA THR A 243 19.96 27.27 -9.33
C THR A 243 19.18 26.72 -10.54
N PRO A 244 19.51 25.52 -11.05
CA PRO A 244 18.79 24.91 -12.18
C PRO A 244 17.27 24.85 -11.98
N THR A 245 16.81 24.63 -10.74
CA THR A 245 15.39 24.61 -10.38
C THR A 245 14.76 26.02 -10.45
N ALA A 246 15.43 27.05 -9.94
CA ALA A 246 14.94 28.43 -10.00
C ALA A 246 14.84 28.96 -11.45
N LEU A 247 15.76 28.57 -12.33
CA LEU A 247 15.75 28.94 -13.74
C LEU A 247 14.59 28.30 -14.53
N LYS A 248 14.13 27.13 -14.11
CA LYS A 248 12.95 26.46 -14.73
C LYS A 248 11.62 27.04 -14.28
N ILE A 249 11.57 27.75 -13.13
CA ILE A 249 10.34 28.33 -12.57
C ILE A 249 10.08 29.76 -13.11
N LYS A 250 11.08 30.43 -13.66
CA LYS A 250 10.92 31.71 -14.34
C LYS A 250 10.25 31.53 -15.72
#